data_5064bb34b422fe8080ff5224c86d1526
#
_entry.id   5064bb34b422fe8080ff5224c86d1526
#
_cell.length_a   1.000
_cell.length_b   1.000
_cell.length_c   1.000
_cell.angle_alpha   90.00
_cell.angle_beta   90.00
_cell.angle_gamma   90.00
#
_symmetry.space_group_name_H-M   'P 1'
#
loop_
_entity.id
_entity.type
_entity.pdbx_description
1 polymer ?
#
loop_
_entity_poly.entity_id
_entity_poly.type
_entity_poly.pdbx_seq_one_letter_code
_entity_poly.pdbx_strand_id
1 'polypeptide(L)' 'MAEMTPEEIKEKKPYLDWSLTEREYDFICEKLLHRLPNYTETGLFSVMWS' A
#
# COMPACT_ATOMS: atom_id res chain seq x y z
N MET A 1 -10.08 -5.20 -16.40
CA MET A 1 -10.50 -4.94 -15.03
C MET A 1 -9.60 -3.89 -14.39
N ALA A 2 -10.21 -2.88 -13.78
CA ALA A 2 -9.43 -1.78 -13.24
C ALA A 2 -8.88 -2.12 -11.86
N GLU A 3 -7.62 -1.77 -11.65
CA GLU A 3 -7.02 -1.87 -10.32
C GLU A 3 -7.49 -0.67 -9.50
N MET A 4 -7.42 -0.81 -8.18
CA MET A 4 -7.72 0.30 -7.31
C MET A 4 -6.68 1.41 -7.51
N THR A 5 -7.13 2.65 -7.50
CA THR A 5 -6.19 3.78 -7.57
C THR A 5 -5.45 3.91 -6.26
N PRO A 6 -4.29 4.58 -6.25
CA PRO A 6 -3.58 4.79 -4.99
C PRO A 6 -4.43 5.51 -3.94
N GLU A 7 -5.27 6.43 -4.36
CA GLU A 7 -6.16 7.13 -3.43
C GLU A 7 -7.19 6.20 -2.82
N GLU A 8 -7.72 5.28 -3.62
CA GLU A 8 -8.68 4.30 -3.10
C GLU A 8 -8.01 3.35 -2.10
N ILE A 9 -6.78 2.96 -2.38
CA ILE A 9 -6.03 2.09 -1.49
C ILE A 9 -5.82 2.77 -0.14
N LYS A 10 -5.46 4.04 -0.16
CA LYS A 10 -5.26 4.79 1.07
C LYS A 10 -6.55 4.91 1.87
N GLU A 11 -7.66 5.13 1.19
CA GLU A 11 -8.95 5.32 1.85
C GLU A 11 -9.52 4.03 2.38
N LYS A 12 -9.54 3.00 1.55
CA LYS A 12 -10.18 1.73 1.90
C LYS A 12 -9.27 0.78 2.67
N LYS A 13 -7.98 1.00 2.60
CA LYS A 13 -6.97 0.23 3.36
C LYS A 13 -7.04 -1.27 3.13
N PRO A 14 -7.09 -1.74 1.87
CA PRO A 14 -7.12 -3.18 1.62
C PRO A 14 -5.83 -3.87 2.04
N TYR A 15 -4.74 -3.12 2.14
CA TYR A 15 -3.45 -3.67 2.54
C TYR A 15 -3.48 -4.25 3.95
N LEU A 16 -4.45 -3.85 4.78
CA LEU A 16 -4.57 -4.42 6.11
C LEU A 16 -4.91 -5.91 6.05
N ASP A 17 -5.66 -6.32 5.02
CA ASP A 17 -5.96 -7.72 4.80
C ASP A 17 -4.76 -8.48 4.22
N TRP A 18 -3.76 -7.76 3.76
CA TRP A 18 -2.56 -8.35 3.15
C TRP A 18 -1.38 -8.36 4.11
N SER A 19 -1.64 -8.24 5.40
CA SER A 19 -0.62 -8.28 6.45
C SER A 19 0.30 -7.05 6.45
N LEU A 20 -0.13 -5.96 5.86
CA LEU A 20 0.62 -4.69 5.87
C LEU A 20 -0.11 -3.72 6.79
N THR A 21 0.56 -3.25 7.83
CA THR A 21 -0.06 -2.34 8.78
C THR A 21 -0.09 -0.91 8.25
N GLU A 22 -0.95 -0.07 8.88
CA GLU A 22 -1.01 1.33 8.50
C GLU A 22 0.33 2.02 8.70
N ARG A 23 1.04 1.67 9.76
CA ARG A 23 2.35 2.25 10.04
C ARG A 23 3.34 1.93 8.94
N GLU A 24 3.34 0.69 8.49
CA GLU A 24 4.22 0.26 7.41
C GLU A 24 3.84 0.95 6.11
N TYR A 25 2.55 1.06 5.84
CA TYR A 25 2.07 1.74 4.65
C TYR A 25 2.50 3.21 4.65
N ASP A 26 2.35 3.90 5.78
CA ASP A 26 2.77 5.29 5.91
C ASP A 26 4.27 5.42 5.71
N PHE A 27 5.05 4.50 6.25
CA PHE A 27 6.49 4.50 6.07
C PHE A 27 6.86 4.40 4.59
N ILE A 28 6.20 3.51 3.86
CA ILE A 28 6.44 3.34 2.43
C ILE A 28 6.10 4.63 1.69
N CYS A 29 4.97 5.24 2.01
CA CYS A 29 4.55 6.46 1.33
C CYS A 29 5.52 7.61 1.57
N GLU A 30 5.98 7.77 2.80
CA GLU A 30 6.76 8.95 3.17
C GLU A 30 8.25 8.76 2.98
N LYS A 31 8.78 7.56 3.26
CA LYS A 31 10.22 7.35 3.30
C LYS A 31 10.77 6.68 2.06
N LEU A 32 10.03 5.77 1.47
CA LEU A 32 10.55 5.02 0.34
C LEU A 32 10.15 5.61 -1.00
N LEU A 33 8.87 5.87 -1.19
CA LEU A 33 8.37 6.31 -2.49
C LEU A 33 8.15 7.81 -2.59
N HIS A 34 7.90 8.48 -1.48
CA HIS A 34 7.52 9.89 -1.45
C HIS A 34 6.25 10.14 -2.26
N ARG A 35 5.41 9.11 -2.38
CA ARG A 35 4.13 9.18 -3.06
C ARG A 35 3.31 7.97 -2.64
N LEU A 36 2.03 7.97 -2.99
CA LEU A 36 1.18 6.83 -2.68
C LEU A 36 1.53 5.66 -3.62
N PRO A 37 1.72 4.46 -3.07
CA PRO A 37 1.99 3.30 -3.91
C PRO A 37 0.74 2.87 -4.67
N ASN A 38 0.92 2.36 -5.89
CA ASN A 38 -0.20 1.84 -6.64
C ASN A 38 -0.57 0.44 -6.15
N TYR A 39 -1.58 -0.16 -6.78
CA TYR A 39 -2.07 -1.47 -6.36
C TYR A 39 -0.97 -2.53 -6.38
N THR A 40 -0.23 -2.60 -7.49
CA THR A 40 0.84 -3.57 -7.64
C THR A 40 1.94 -3.35 -6.62
N GLU A 41 2.33 -2.11 -6.42
CA GLU A 41 3.38 -1.78 -5.45
C GLU A 41 2.94 -2.12 -4.04
N THR A 42 1.71 -1.84 -3.69
CA THR A 42 1.20 -2.16 -2.37
C THR A 42 1.23 -3.66 -2.12
N GLY A 43 0.85 -4.43 -3.13
CA GLY A 43 0.92 -5.89 -3.03
C GLY A 43 2.34 -6.40 -2.84
N LEU A 44 3.29 -5.83 -3.60
CA LEU A 44 4.68 -6.23 -3.46
C LEU A 44 5.22 -5.93 -2.07
N PHE A 45 4.92 -4.75 -1.54
CA PHE A 45 5.39 -4.39 -0.21
C PHE A 45 4.76 -5.25 0.87
N SER A 46 3.50 -5.65 0.69
CA SER A 46 2.86 -6.52 1.67
C SER A 46 3.56 -7.87 1.76
N VAL A 47 4.03 -8.38 0.61
CA VAL A 47 4.78 -9.64 0.58
C VAL A 47 6.15 -9.45 1.23
N MET A 48 6.80 -8.34 0.96
CA MET A 48 8.14 -8.09 1.51
C MET A 48 8.11 -7.91 3.02
N TRP A 49 7.02 -7.38 3.55
CA TRP A 49 6.90 -7.08 4.97
C TRP A 49 6.26 -8.20 5.78
N SER A 50 5.67 -9.16 5.15
CA SER A 50 5.00 -10.25 5.87
C SER A 50 5.93 -11.36 6.31
#